data_69aed5130b506c8b1dc1e1a8c2867503
#
_entry.id   69aed5130b506c8b1dc1e1a8c2867503
#
_cell.length_a   1.000
_cell.length_b   1.000
_cell.length_c   1.000
_cell.angle_alpha   90.00
_cell.angle_beta   90.00
_cell.angle_gamma   90.00
#
_symmetry.space_group_name_H-M   'P 1'
#
loop_
_entity.id
_entity.type
_entity.pdbx_description
1 polymer ?
#
loop_
_entity_poly.entity_id
_entity_poly.type
_entity_poly.pdbx_seq_one_letter_code
_entity_poly.pdbx_strand_id
1 'polypeptide(L)'
;YGACPECDGLGFKKTVDAEALIEDPSKSIADGVFGSLFGNSNYYPQIFAAVCKHFKVSTDTPWEDLPPRVRRAFLDGLGDTKIAVDYQKLDGRRSQWDTKFSGVRNILYERYTETTNENTKARLEKYIREAP
;
A
#
# COMPACT_ATOMS: atom_id res chain seq x y z
N TYR A 1 -26.53 -23.70 3.99
CA TYR A 1 -25.97 -22.51 3.75
C TYR A 1 -24.79 -22.63 2.78
N GLY A 2 -24.28 -22.04 2.19
CA GLY A 2 -23.28 -22.28 1.20
C GLY A 2 -22.52 -21.04 0.82
N ALA A 3 -22.74 -19.96 1.54
CA ALA A 3 -22.05 -18.73 1.29
C ALA A 3 -20.59 -18.86 1.67
N CYS A 4 -19.69 -18.50 0.79
CA CYS A 4 -18.29 -18.44 1.17
C CYS A 4 -18.05 -17.17 2.00
N PRO A 5 -17.15 -17.22 2.98
CA PRO A 5 -16.88 -16.05 3.82
C PRO A 5 -16.46 -14.82 3.03
N GLU A 6 -15.75 -15.01 1.94
CA GLU A 6 -15.27 -13.91 1.11
C GLU A 6 -16.39 -13.21 0.37
N CYS A 7 -17.42 -13.95 0.00
CA CYS A 7 -18.54 -13.41 -0.76
C CYS A 7 -19.67 -12.95 0.12
N ASP A 8 -19.67 -13.36 1.38
CA ASP A 8 -20.71 -13.04 2.35
C ASP A 8 -22.12 -13.33 1.82
N GLY A 9 -22.26 -14.35 1.01
CA GLY A 9 -23.52 -14.75 0.44
C GLY A 9 -24.09 -13.81 -0.61
N LEU A 10 -23.43 -12.69 -0.85
CA LEU A 10 -23.92 -11.68 -1.79
C LEU A 10 -23.20 -11.73 -3.13
N GLY A 11 -22.14 -12.48 -3.22
CA GLY A 11 -21.35 -12.57 -4.43
C GLY A 11 -20.40 -11.40 -4.65
N PHE A 12 -20.25 -10.55 -3.66
CA PHE A 12 -19.40 -9.36 -3.74
C PHE A 12 -18.38 -9.34 -2.63
N LYS A 13 -17.25 -8.75 -2.92
CA LYS A 13 -16.19 -8.56 -1.97
C LYS A 13 -15.64 -7.15 -2.17
N LYS A 14 -15.32 -6.48 -1.07
CA LYS A 14 -14.76 -5.14 -1.14
C LYS A 14 -13.25 -5.21 -1.32
N THR A 15 -12.74 -4.34 -2.15
CA THR A 15 -11.31 -4.25 -2.41
C THR A 15 -10.94 -2.80 -2.71
N VAL A 16 -9.65 -2.48 -2.59
CA VAL A 16 -9.16 -1.16 -2.94
C VAL A 16 -8.90 -1.11 -4.45
N ASP A 17 -9.42 -0.09 -5.10
CA ASP A 17 -9.24 0.10 -6.54
C ASP A 17 -7.88 0.73 -6.81
N ALA A 18 -7.00 -0.03 -7.45
CA ALA A 18 -5.65 0.44 -7.76
C ALA A 18 -5.66 1.65 -8.70
N GLU A 19 -6.59 1.69 -9.65
CA GLU A 19 -6.66 2.81 -10.59
C GLU A 19 -7.08 4.11 -9.89
N ALA A 20 -8.00 4.01 -8.94
CA ALA A 20 -8.40 5.17 -8.15
C ALA A 20 -7.26 5.64 -7.25
N LEU A 21 -6.43 4.69 -6.80
CA LEU A 21 -5.33 4.96 -5.90
C LEU A 21 -4.21 5.74 -6.58
N ILE A 22 -3.90 5.38 -7.83
CA ILE A 22 -2.83 6.01 -8.61
C ILE A 22 -3.45 7.09 -9.50
N GLU A 23 -3.58 8.28 -8.96
CA GLU A 23 -4.18 9.40 -9.69
C GLU A 23 -3.26 9.95 -10.77
N ASP A 24 -1.95 9.94 -10.51
CA ASP A 24 -0.96 10.48 -11.43
C ASP A 24 0.21 9.49 -11.55
N PRO A 25 0.18 8.61 -12.55
CA PRO A 25 1.23 7.60 -12.71
C PRO A 25 2.57 8.19 -13.16
N SER A 26 2.63 9.48 -13.50
CA SER A 26 3.90 10.13 -13.79
C SER A 26 4.69 10.45 -12.53
N LYS A 27 4.07 10.36 -11.36
CA LYS A 27 4.76 10.56 -10.09
C LYS A 27 5.47 9.29 -9.65
N SER A 28 6.60 9.48 -8.97
CA SER A 28 7.36 8.38 -8.38
C SER A 28 6.91 8.12 -6.95
N ILE A 29 7.45 7.06 -6.35
CA ILE A 29 7.24 6.78 -4.93
C ILE A 29 7.74 7.96 -4.09
N ALA A 30 8.92 8.51 -4.44
CA ALA A 30 9.48 9.65 -3.73
C ALA A 30 8.62 10.91 -3.88
N ASP A 31 7.92 11.05 -5.01
CA ASP A 31 7.02 12.17 -5.27
C ASP A 31 5.66 12.03 -4.60
N GLY A 32 5.39 10.87 -4.01
CA GLY A 32 4.12 10.64 -3.33
C GLY A 32 3.01 10.19 -4.26
N VAL A 33 3.29 9.19 -5.10
CA VAL A 33 2.31 8.65 -6.06
C VAL A 33 1.03 8.16 -5.37
N PHE A 34 1.13 7.74 -4.10
CA PHE A 34 -0.03 7.29 -3.34
C PHE A 34 -0.75 8.44 -2.63
N GLY A 35 -0.37 9.68 -2.91
CA GLY A 35 -1.00 10.86 -2.34
C GLY A 35 -0.77 10.96 -0.84
N SER A 36 -1.74 11.55 -0.15
CA SER A 36 -1.64 11.78 1.30
C SER A 36 -2.25 10.66 2.13
N LEU A 37 -2.55 9.52 1.52
CA LEU A 37 -3.25 8.41 2.19
C LEU A 37 -2.47 7.84 3.36
N PHE A 38 -1.15 7.93 3.32
CA PHE A 38 -0.29 7.44 4.39
C PHE A 38 0.14 8.56 5.34
N GLY A 39 -0.42 9.76 5.16
CA GLY A 39 -0.18 10.89 6.04
C GLY A 39 1.25 11.40 5.96
N ASN A 40 1.68 12.06 7.04
CA ASN A 40 3.02 12.62 7.13
C ASN A 40 3.96 11.73 7.92
N SER A 41 3.62 10.46 8.06
CA SER A 41 4.44 9.50 8.78
C SER A 41 5.78 9.29 8.07
N ASN A 42 6.82 9.17 8.86
CA ASN A 42 8.16 8.83 8.37
C ASN A 42 8.28 7.32 8.10
N TYR A 43 7.30 6.54 8.51
CA TYR A 43 7.36 5.08 8.46
C TYR A 43 7.17 4.53 7.04
N TYR A 44 6.06 4.90 6.38
CA TYR A 44 5.74 4.32 5.08
C TYR A 44 6.71 4.69 3.97
N PRO A 45 7.20 5.94 3.88
CA PRO A 45 8.20 6.24 2.87
C PRO A 45 9.44 5.36 2.97
N GLN A 46 9.86 5.02 4.18
CA GLN A 46 11.02 4.15 4.38
C GLN A 46 10.71 2.69 4.03
N ILE A 47 9.48 2.22 4.30
CA ILE A 47 9.04 0.90 3.87
C ILE A 47 9.03 0.83 2.35
N PHE A 48 8.49 1.84 1.68
CA PHE A 48 8.46 1.88 0.22
C PHE A 48 9.86 1.91 -0.38
N ALA A 49 10.77 2.65 0.25
CA ALA A 49 12.17 2.67 -0.18
C ALA A 49 12.79 1.28 -0.06
N ALA A 50 12.45 0.54 1.00
CA ALA A 50 12.94 -0.82 1.18
C ALA A 50 12.42 -1.76 0.07
N VAL A 51 11.16 -1.59 -0.34
CA VAL A 51 10.62 -2.37 -1.45
C VAL A 51 11.36 -2.05 -2.75
N CYS A 52 11.61 -0.78 -3.03
CA CYS A 52 12.37 -0.37 -4.20
C CYS A 52 13.78 -0.98 -4.18
N LYS A 53 14.43 -0.94 -3.03
CA LYS A 53 15.77 -1.52 -2.88
C LYS A 53 15.75 -3.02 -3.11
N HIS A 54 14.73 -3.71 -2.65
CA HIS A 54 14.56 -5.14 -2.87
C HIS A 54 14.53 -5.48 -4.35
N PHE A 55 13.85 -4.66 -5.15
CA PHE A 55 13.75 -4.85 -6.59
C PHE A 55 14.85 -4.14 -7.38
N LYS A 56 15.75 -3.44 -6.69
CA LYS A 56 16.86 -2.70 -7.31
C LYS A 56 16.35 -1.62 -8.28
N VAL A 57 15.27 -0.94 -7.90
CA VAL A 57 14.74 0.18 -8.66
C VAL A 57 14.83 1.45 -7.83
N SER A 58 14.82 2.61 -8.50
CA SER A 58 14.90 3.89 -7.83
C SER A 58 13.52 4.33 -7.33
N THR A 59 13.46 4.97 -6.16
CA THR A 59 12.25 5.61 -5.67
C THR A 59 11.84 6.81 -6.53
N ASP A 60 12.75 7.30 -7.36
CA ASP A 60 12.49 8.43 -8.29
C ASP A 60 11.91 7.99 -9.63
N THR A 61 11.79 6.69 -9.87
CA THR A 61 11.21 6.17 -11.10
C THR A 61 9.70 6.42 -11.12
N PRO A 62 9.15 7.07 -12.16
CA PRO A 62 7.70 7.25 -12.26
C PRO A 62 6.96 5.91 -12.18
N TRP A 63 5.79 5.93 -11.55
CA TRP A 63 5.00 4.72 -11.36
C TRP A 63 4.79 3.96 -12.67
N GLU A 64 4.47 4.69 -13.74
CA GLU A 64 4.22 4.08 -15.06
C GLU A 64 5.45 3.42 -15.67
N ASP A 65 6.65 3.83 -15.24
CA ASP A 65 7.90 3.26 -15.72
C ASP A 65 8.39 2.08 -14.90
N LEU A 66 7.77 1.80 -13.78
CA LEU A 66 8.13 0.65 -12.96
C LEU A 66 7.72 -0.64 -13.67
N PRO A 67 8.53 -1.71 -13.58
CA PRO A 67 8.12 -2.99 -14.13
C PRO A 67 6.80 -3.47 -13.53
N PRO A 68 5.96 -4.19 -14.28
CA PRO A 68 4.68 -4.68 -13.75
C PRO A 68 4.79 -5.48 -12.46
N ARG A 69 5.85 -6.27 -12.32
CA ARG A 69 6.07 -7.05 -11.09
C ARG A 69 6.28 -6.16 -9.88
N VAL A 70 6.95 -5.01 -10.07
CA VAL A 70 7.21 -4.07 -8.99
C VAL A 70 5.91 -3.35 -8.61
N ARG A 71 5.14 -2.91 -9.60
CA ARG A 71 3.85 -2.27 -9.34
C ARG A 71 2.91 -3.21 -8.60
N ARG A 72 2.86 -4.47 -9.01
CA ARG A 72 2.04 -5.48 -8.35
C ARG A 72 2.48 -5.69 -6.91
N ALA A 73 3.79 -5.72 -6.67
CA ALA A 73 4.32 -5.87 -5.32
C ALA A 73 3.93 -4.71 -4.42
N PHE A 74 3.95 -3.49 -4.93
CA PHE A 74 3.50 -2.34 -4.16
C PHE A 74 2.01 -2.42 -3.83
N LEU A 75 1.21 -2.87 -4.77
CA LEU A 75 -0.24 -2.93 -4.57
C LEU A 75 -0.67 -4.12 -3.72
N ASP A 76 -0.15 -5.30 -4.02
CA ASP A 76 -0.63 -6.55 -3.42
C ASP A 76 0.36 -7.20 -2.46
N GLY A 77 1.57 -6.67 -2.36
CA GLY A 77 2.57 -7.15 -1.42
C GLY A 77 3.46 -8.25 -2.01
N LEU A 78 4.32 -8.76 -1.15
CA LEU A 78 5.34 -9.74 -1.52
C LEU A 78 5.07 -11.13 -0.93
N GLY A 79 3.87 -11.36 -0.40
CA GLY A 79 3.53 -12.64 0.23
C GLY A 79 4.42 -12.90 1.44
N ASP A 80 5.06 -14.06 1.45
CA ASP A 80 5.92 -14.45 2.57
C ASP A 80 7.34 -13.92 2.47
N THR A 81 7.69 -13.26 1.37
CA THR A 81 9.02 -12.70 1.19
C THR A 81 9.21 -11.50 2.12
N LYS A 82 10.28 -11.53 2.90
CA LYS A 82 10.63 -10.43 3.79
C LYS A 82 11.58 -9.47 3.09
N ILE A 83 11.44 -8.20 3.41
CA ILE A 83 12.34 -7.15 2.94
C ILE A 83 13.09 -6.58 4.12
N ALA A 84 14.33 -6.17 3.89
CA ALA A 84 15.15 -5.53 4.91
C ALA A 84 14.80 -4.05 4.96
N VAL A 85 14.40 -3.58 6.14
CA VAL A 85 14.04 -2.18 6.36
C VAL A 85 15.12 -1.52 7.21
N ASP A 86 15.65 -0.40 6.72
CA ASP A 86 16.57 0.45 7.47
C ASP A 86 15.80 1.71 7.83
N TYR A 87 15.23 1.69 9.03
CA TYR A 87 14.34 2.75 9.48
C TYR A 87 15.10 3.77 10.31
N GLN A 88 15.03 5.03 9.91
CA GLN A 88 15.62 6.13 10.64
C GLN A 88 14.53 6.89 11.37
N LYS A 89 14.65 6.95 12.71
CA LYS A 89 13.73 7.69 13.55
C LYS A 89 14.03 9.18 13.47
N LEU A 90 13.03 9.99 13.83
CA LEU A 90 13.17 11.43 13.81
C LEU A 90 14.26 11.94 14.76
N ASP A 91 14.58 11.18 15.81
CA ASP A 91 15.64 11.53 16.77
C ASP A 91 17.04 11.11 16.31
N GLY A 92 17.16 10.59 15.09
CA GLY A 92 18.42 10.15 14.53
C GLY A 92 18.77 8.70 14.77
N ARG A 93 18.01 7.99 15.59
CA ARG A 93 18.26 6.58 15.82
C ARG A 93 17.88 5.76 14.62
N ARG A 94 18.59 4.65 14.42
CA ARG A 94 18.31 3.73 13.33
C ARG A 94 17.92 2.38 13.89
N SER A 95 16.97 1.74 13.20
CA SER A 95 16.56 0.38 13.48
C SER A 95 16.55 -0.39 12.18
N GLN A 96 17.01 -1.63 12.22
CA GLN A 96 17.02 -2.50 11.06
C GLN A 96 16.27 -3.76 11.41
N TRP A 97 15.37 -4.17 10.52
CA TRP A 97 14.64 -5.42 10.70
C TRP A 97 14.15 -5.92 9.36
N ASP A 98 13.76 -7.19 9.33
CA ASP A 98 13.11 -7.77 8.18
C ASP A 98 11.61 -7.78 8.43
N THR A 99 10.83 -7.48 7.41
CA THR A 99 9.39 -7.48 7.53
C THR A 99 8.74 -7.93 6.23
N LYS A 100 7.54 -8.46 6.36
CA LYS A 100 6.71 -8.74 5.20
C LYS A 100 5.99 -7.46 4.80
N PHE A 101 5.84 -7.27 3.50
CA PHE A 101 5.09 -6.15 2.97
C PHE A 101 3.78 -6.67 2.40
N SER A 102 2.67 -6.28 2.99
CA SER A 102 1.35 -6.78 2.61
C SER A 102 0.73 -6.08 1.42
N GLY A 103 1.32 -4.97 0.99
CA GLY A 103 0.83 -4.20 -0.14
C GLY A 103 -0.05 -3.03 0.27
N VAL A 104 -0.02 -1.99 -0.55
CA VAL A 104 -0.75 -0.75 -0.28
C VAL A 104 -2.26 -1.01 -0.18
N ARG A 105 -2.79 -1.86 -1.06
CA ARG A 105 -4.23 -2.17 -1.06
C ARG A 105 -4.67 -2.80 0.26
N ASN A 106 -3.90 -3.76 0.74
CA ASN A 106 -4.22 -4.43 2.00
C ASN A 106 -4.06 -3.51 3.19
N ILE A 107 -3.02 -2.69 3.20
CA ILE A 107 -2.79 -1.72 4.28
C ILE A 107 -3.96 -0.74 4.37
N LEU A 108 -4.38 -0.20 3.23
CA LEU A 108 -5.49 0.75 3.21
C LEU A 108 -6.81 0.10 3.58
N TYR A 109 -7.03 -1.13 3.14
CA TYR A 109 -8.26 -1.84 3.48
C TYR A 109 -8.34 -2.13 4.98
N GLU A 110 -7.25 -2.57 5.58
CA GLU A 110 -7.19 -2.77 7.03
C GLU A 110 -7.46 -1.46 7.77
N ARG A 111 -6.85 -0.38 7.32
CA ARG A 111 -7.08 0.93 7.92
C ARG A 111 -8.55 1.34 7.82
N TYR A 112 -9.16 1.08 6.68
CA TYR A 112 -10.57 1.36 6.46
C TYR A 112 -11.46 0.58 7.44
N THR A 113 -11.17 -0.71 7.63
CA THR A 113 -12.00 -1.55 8.50
C THR A 113 -11.76 -1.30 9.99
N GLU A 114 -10.58 -0.83 10.36
CA GLU A 114 -10.20 -0.67 11.77
C GLU A 114 -10.40 0.75 12.30
N THR A 115 -10.49 1.74 11.41
CA THR A 115 -10.59 3.12 11.86
C THR A 115 -11.93 3.41 12.50
N THR A 116 -11.91 4.17 13.62
CA THR A 116 -13.10 4.70 14.25
C THR A 116 -13.37 6.14 13.86
N ASN A 117 -12.43 6.75 13.12
CA ASN A 117 -12.56 8.14 12.68
C ASN A 117 -13.34 8.17 11.37
N GLU A 118 -14.51 8.80 11.40
CA GLU A 118 -15.39 8.86 10.23
C GLU A 118 -14.80 9.64 9.07
N ASN A 119 -14.01 10.67 9.35
CA ASN A 119 -13.34 11.42 8.29
C ASN A 119 -12.32 10.59 7.54
N THR A 120 -11.53 9.80 8.29
CA THR A 120 -10.57 8.89 7.70
C THR A 120 -11.29 7.82 6.88
N LYS A 121 -12.36 7.27 7.43
CA LYS A 121 -13.13 6.24 6.75
C LYS A 121 -13.75 6.76 5.45
N ALA A 122 -14.32 7.96 5.49
CA ALA A 122 -14.91 8.57 4.30
C ALA A 122 -13.85 8.83 3.23
N ARG A 123 -12.65 9.23 3.65
CA ARG A 123 -11.53 9.45 2.71
C ARG A 123 -11.13 8.17 2.01
N LEU A 124 -11.03 7.08 2.77
CA LEU A 124 -10.62 5.80 2.22
C LEU A 124 -11.72 5.15 1.38
N GLU A 125 -12.97 5.43 1.71
CA GLU A 125 -14.12 4.84 1.03
C GLU A 125 -14.14 5.15 -0.46
N LYS A 126 -13.57 6.27 -0.87
CA LYS A 126 -13.46 6.63 -2.29
C LYS A 126 -12.68 5.60 -3.10
N TYR A 127 -11.79 4.89 -2.43
CA TYR A 127 -10.92 3.91 -3.08
C TYR A 127 -11.42 2.48 -2.93
N ILE A 128 -12.52 2.30 -2.20
CA ILE A 128 -13.10 0.97 -1.98
C ILE A 128 -14.14 0.71 -3.06
N ARG A 129 -14.05 -0.46 -3.67
CA ARG A 129 -14.99 -0.91 -4.70
C ARG A 129 -15.52 -2.28 -4.33
N GLU A 130 -16.69 -2.60 -4.81
CA GLU A 130 -17.24 -3.93 -4.70
C GLU A 130 -16.91 -4.69 -5.98
N ALA A 131 -16.41 -5.90 -5.81
CA ALA A 131 -16.07 -6.79 -6.91
C ALA A 131 -16.80 -8.11 -6.73
N PRO A 132 -17.29 -8.71 -7.82
CA PRO A 132 -17.96 -10.02 -7.74
C PRO A 132 -17.03 -11.11 -7.22
#